data_8d599a6d475e198051f0ce120fd8fcfe
#
_entry.id   8d599a6d475e198051f0ce120fd8fcfe
#
_cell.length_a   1.000
_cell.length_b   1.000
_cell.length_c   1.000
_cell.angle_alpha   90.00
_cell.angle_beta   90.00
_cell.angle_gamma   90.00
#
_symmetry.space_group_name_H-M   'P 1'
#
loop_
_entity.id
_entity.type
_entity.pdbx_description
1 polymer ?
#
loop_
_entity_poly.entity_id
_entity_poly.type
_entity_poly.pdbx_seq_one_letter_code
_entity_poly.pdbx_strand_id
1 'polypeptide(L)'
;MISVFGFEGSLREVPGRFHLIDGMAHCIPNEIGNRVRRLAEFYEIVWATGWEERANDRLPEILGLPEDLPFLTFDGHASFGTAHWKIDPIDRYAGDRPLAWVDDCIDPSCEDWAAMREAPTLLVHTDAAVGLTEAHVEALLSWVRAGYTA
;
A
#
# COMPACT_ATOMS: atom_id res chain seq x y z
N MET A 1 0.43 4.16 -4.43
CA MET A 1 1.39 3.70 -3.40
C MET A 1 2.64 3.04 -4.00
N ILE A 2 2.59 1.87 -4.62
CA ILE A 2 3.75 1.17 -5.23
C ILE A 2 4.04 1.67 -6.64
N SER A 3 3.01 1.79 -7.45
CA SER A 3 3.05 2.40 -8.77
C SER A 3 2.69 3.88 -8.66
N VAL A 4 3.37 4.74 -9.39
CA VAL A 4 3.13 6.18 -9.39
C VAL A 4 2.52 6.63 -10.70
N PHE A 5 1.59 7.58 -10.60
CA PHE A 5 0.83 8.14 -11.73
C PHE A 5 0.76 9.65 -11.63
N GLY A 6 0.61 10.30 -12.79
CA GLY A 6 0.38 11.75 -12.82
C GLY A 6 1.59 12.61 -12.39
N PHE A 7 2.79 12.02 -12.32
CA PHE A 7 3.98 12.80 -12.00
C PHE A 7 4.32 13.74 -13.16
N GLU A 8 4.60 15.00 -12.80
CA GLU A 8 5.06 16.02 -13.74
C GLU A 8 6.57 15.88 -13.91
N GLY A 9 7.01 15.75 -15.16
CA GLY A 9 8.43 15.66 -15.45
C GLY A 9 8.72 15.25 -16.90
N SER A 10 9.94 15.52 -17.36
CA SER A 10 10.39 14.99 -18.65
C SER A 10 10.63 13.48 -18.51
N LEU A 11 10.57 12.74 -19.64
CA LEU A 11 10.92 11.31 -19.68
C LEU A 11 12.36 11.02 -19.19
N ARG A 12 13.16 12.05 -18.92
CA ARG A 12 14.50 11.94 -18.36
C ARG A 12 14.54 11.94 -16.84
N GLU A 13 13.42 12.26 -16.19
CA GLU A 13 13.28 12.41 -14.73
C GLU A 13 12.24 11.47 -14.12
N VAL A 14 11.96 10.34 -14.80
CA VAL A 14 11.06 9.33 -14.26
C VAL A 14 11.61 8.72 -12.97
N PRO A 15 10.81 8.60 -11.91
CA PRO A 15 11.27 8.12 -10.60
C PRO A 15 11.63 6.64 -10.57
N GLY A 16 11.31 5.88 -11.61
CA GLY A 16 11.46 4.44 -11.63
C GLY A 16 11.46 3.84 -13.03
N ARG A 17 11.09 2.58 -13.12
CA ARG A 17 10.97 1.84 -14.38
C ARG A 17 9.52 1.61 -14.76
N PHE A 18 9.24 1.62 -16.05
CA PHE A 18 7.93 1.24 -16.56
C PHE A 18 7.83 -0.28 -16.70
N HIS A 19 6.76 -0.83 -16.15
CA HIS A 19 6.38 -2.23 -16.27
C HIS A 19 5.00 -2.31 -16.93
N LEU A 20 4.86 -3.17 -17.92
CA LEU A 20 3.56 -3.45 -18.52
C LEU A 20 2.88 -4.54 -17.69
N ILE A 21 1.82 -4.18 -16.98
CA ILE A 21 1.05 -5.07 -16.12
C ILE A 21 -0.41 -4.99 -16.58
N ASP A 22 -1.01 -6.10 -16.93
CA ASP A 22 -2.38 -6.18 -17.47
C ASP A 22 -2.68 -5.19 -18.63
N GLY A 23 -1.69 -4.97 -19.49
CA GLY A 23 -1.82 -4.07 -20.65
C GLY A 23 -1.68 -2.58 -20.32
N MET A 24 -1.45 -2.22 -19.05
CA MET A 24 -1.19 -0.84 -18.61
C MET A 24 0.26 -0.62 -18.21
N ALA A 25 0.80 0.55 -18.54
CA ALA A 25 2.15 0.94 -18.14
C ALA A 25 2.13 1.49 -16.71
N HIS A 26 2.88 0.86 -15.82
CA HIS A 26 3.04 1.26 -14.43
C HIS A 26 4.47 1.73 -14.19
N CYS A 27 4.64 2.96 -13.70
CA CYS A 27 5.93 3.44 -13.25
C CYS A 27 6.16 2.98 -11.80
N ILE A 28 7.14 2.13 -11.57
CA ILE A 28 7.50 1.61 -10.25
C ILE A 28 8.83 2.25 -9.83
N PRO A 29 8.86 3.07 -8.77
CA PRO A 29 10.08 3.72 -8.29
C PRO A 29 11.17 2.71 -7.92
N ASN A 30 12.43 3.04 -8.25
CA ASN A 30 13.55 2.10 -8.05
C ASN A 30 13.73 1.66 -6.60
N GLU A 31 13.47 2.57 -5.63
CA GLU A 31 13.68 2.32 -4.21
C GLU A 31 12.50 1.61 -3.52
N ILE A 32 11.36 1.45 -4.20
CA ILE A 32 10.15 0.95 -3.56
C ILE A 32 10.32 -0.48 -3.01
N GLY A 33 11.03 -1.33 -3.73
CA GLY A 33 11.32 -2.70 -3.29
C GLY A 33 12.12 -2.73 -1.99
N ASN A 34 13.15 -1.89 -1.87
CA ASN A 34 13.95 -1.77 -0.64
C ASN A 34 13.10 -1.30 0.54
N ARG A 35 12.23 -0.31 0.31
CA ARG A 35 11.33 0.22 1.33
C ARG A 35 10.36 -0.84 1.85
N VAL A 36 9.71 -1.56 0.94
CA VAL A 36 8.75 -2.60 1.33
C VAL A 36 9.46 -3.78 2.03
N ARG A 37 10.65 -4.19 1.58
CA ARG A 37 11.42 -5.24 2.27
C ARG A 37 11.80 -4.88 3.70
N ARG A 38 12.20 -3.61 3.94
CA ARG A 38 12.45 -3.13 5.31
C ARG A 38 11.21 -3.19 6.20
N LEU A 39 10.04 -2.87 5.63
CA LEU A 39 8.78 -3.01 6.36
C LEU A 39 8.42 -4.48 6.63
N ALA A 40 8.71 -5.37 5.70
CA ALA A 40 8.44 -6.81 5.85
C ALA A 40 9.23 -7.48 6.99
N GLU A 41 10.27 -6.84 7.52
CA GLU A 41 10.96 -7.29 8.73
C GLU A 41 10.11 -7.14 10.00
N PHE A 42 9.10 -6.27 9.99
CA PHE A 42 8.29 -5.90 11.14
C PHE A 42 6.78 -6.10 10.91
N TYR A 43 6.35 -6.21 9.67
CA TYR A 43 4.96 -6.32 9.27
C TYR A 43 4.71 -7.55 8.40
N GLU A 44 3.57 -8.17 8.57
CA GLU A 44 2.99 -9.02 7.53
C GLU A 44 2.52 -8.12 6.40
N ILE A 45 3.09 -8.28 5.21
CA ILE A 45 2.71 -7.50 4.03
C ILE A 45 1.52 -8.16 3.34
N VAL A 46 0.47 -7.40 3.09
CA VAL A 46 -0.78 -7.87 2.47
C VAL A 46 -1.17 -6.96 1.32
N TRP A 47 -1.54 -7.54 0.19
CA TRP A 47 -2.04 -6.78 -0.96
C TRP A 47 -3.49 -6.35 -0.73
N ALA A 48 -3.71 -5.02 -0.61
CA ALA A 48 -5.03 -4.39 -0.58
C ALA A 48 -5.25 -3.59 -1.88
N THR A 49 -5.25 -4.28 -3.00
CA THR A 49 -5.37 -3.71 -4.35
C THR A 49 -6.48 -4.38 -5.14
N GLY A 50 -7.14 -3.64 -6.05
CA GLY A 50 -8.12 -4.22 -6.97
C GLY A 50 -7.56 -5.27 -7.94
N TRP A 51 -6.26 -5.52 -7.93
CA TRP A 51 -5.67 -6.66 -8.65
C TRP A 51 -5.84 -7.98 -7.91
N GLU A 52 -6.13 -7.93 -6.60
CA GLU A 52 -6.30 -9.11 -5.76
C GLU A 52 -5.13 -10.10 -5.92
N GLU A 53 -5.40 -11.39 -6.15
CA GLU A 53 -4.39 -12.43 -6.38
C GLU A 53 -3.38 -12.09 -7.49
N ARG A 54 -3.84 -11.41 -8.55
CA ARG A 54 -2.96 -11.04 -9.69
C ARG A 54 -1.82 -10.09 -9.32
N ALA A 55 -1.88 -9.45 -8.15
CA ALA A 55 -0.76 -8.68 -7.63
C ALA A 55 0.49 -9.58 -7.44
N ASN A 56 0.30 -10.86 -7.13
CA ASN A 56 1.37 -11.83 -6.97
C ASN A 56 2.02 -12.29 -8.28
N ASP A 57 1.37 -12.09 -9.43
CA ASP A 57 1.92 -12.51 -10.73
C ASP A 57 3.20 -11.73 -11.12
N ARG A 58 3.35 -10.50 -10.64
CA ARG A 58 4.42 -9.60 -11.08
C ARG A 58 5.09 -8.80 -9.97
N LEU A 59 4.33 -8.32 -8.99
CA LEU A 59 4.87 -7.39 -7.99
C LEU A 59 5.96 -8.02 -7.11
N PRO A 60 5.86 -9.26 -6.63
CA PRO A 60 6.91 -9.88 -5.84
C PRO A 60 8.25 -9.93 -6.56
N GLU A 61 8.28 -10.34 -7.83
CA GLU A 61 9.49 -10.37 -8.65
C GLU A 61 10.10 -8.98 -8.81
N ILE A 62 9.27 -7.97 -9.17
CA ILE A 62 9.71 -6.59 -9.39
C ILE A 62 10.27 -5.96 -8.11
N LEU A 63 9.67 -6.26 -6.96
CA LEU A 63 10.00 -5.66 -5.67
C LEU A 63 11.02 -6.48 -4.87
N GLY A 64 11.35 -7.70 -5.31
CA GLY A 64 12.21 -8.64 -4.59
C GLY A 64 11.58 -9.09 -3.27
N LEU A 65 10.28 -9.37 -3.30
CA LEU A 65 9.48 -9.89 -2.18
C LEU A 65 9.28 -11.40 -2.34
N PRO A 66 8.89 -12.12 -1.27
CA PRO A 66 8.43 -13.49 -1.39
C PRO A 66 7.27 -13.61 -2.38
N GLU A 67 7.25 -14.71 -3.12
CA GLU A 67 6.07 -15.10 -3.91
C GLU A 67 4.91 -15.42 -2.97
N ASP A 68 3.68 -15.33 -3.46
CA ASP A 68 2.46 -15.70 -2.72
C ASP A 68 2.20 -14.89 -1.42
N LEU A 69 2.37 -13.57 -1.48
CA LEU A 69 1.92 -12.71 -0.38
C LEU A 69 0.39 -12.77 -0.22
N PRO A 70 -0.11 -12.67 1.02
CA PRO A 70 -1.54 -12.56 1.27
C PRO A 70 -2.17 -11.41 0.49
N PHE A 71 -3.40 -11.58 0.05
CA PHE A 71 -4.16 -10.56 -0.67
C PHE A 71 -5.61 -10.51 -0.20
N LEU A 72 -6.25 -9.37 -0.39
CA LEU A 72 -7.65 -9.18 -0.08
C LEU A 72 -8.50 -9.29 -1.35
N THR A 73 -9.72 -9.84 -1.21
CA THR A 73 -10.74 -9.89 -2.26
C THR A 73 -11.83 -8.86 -1.99
N PHE A 74 -12.38 -8.26 -3.04
CA PHE A 74 -13.26 -7.10 -2.93
C PHE A 74 -14.63 -7.25 -3.59
N ASP A 75 -15.06 -8.45 -3.92
CA ASP A 75 -16.39 -8.76 -4.49
C ASP A 75 -16.80 -7.85 -5.67
N GLY A 76 -15.82 -7.38 -6.45
CA GLY A 76 -16.04 -6.57 -7.64
C GLY A 76 -16.43 -5.10 -7.39
N HIS A 77 -16.31 -4.58 -6.18
CA HIS A 77 -16.71 -3.21 -5.80
C HIS A 77 -15.58 -2.15 -5.87
N ALA A 78 -14.55 -2.36 -6.68
CA ALA A 78 -13.49 -1.35 -6.83
C ALA A 78 -14.03 -0.02 -7.34
N SER A 79 -13.81 1.07 -6.60
CA SER A 79 -14.17 2.43 -6.98
C SER A 79 -12.92 3.28 -7.13
N PHE A 80 -12.83 4.09 -8.19
CA PHE A 80 -11.72 5.00 -8.38
C PHE A 80 -11.86 6.25 -7.48
N GLY A 81 -10.74 6.75 -6.99
CA GLY A 81 -10.67 8.01 -6.23
C GLY A 81 -11.10 7.93 -4.77
N THR A 82 -11.40 6.75 -4.25
CA THR A 82 -11.72 6.51 -2.84
C THR A 82 -11.18 5.14 -2.41
N ALA A 83 -10.76 5.01 -1.15
CA ALA A 83 -10.37 3.75 -0.56
C ALA A 83 -11.46 3.13 0.33
N HIS A 84 -12.60 3.79 0.49
CA HIS A 84 -13.72 3.33 1.32
C HIS A 84 -14.14 1.87 1.08
N TRP A 85 -14.20 1.45 -0.18
CA TRP A 85 -14.60 0.08 -0.58
C TRP A 85 -13.64 -1.01 -0.08
N LYS A 86 -12.45 -0.64 0.40
CA LYS A 86 -11.46 -1.56 0.98
C LYS A 86 -11.66 -1.80 2.47
N ILE A 87 -12.44 -0.95 3.16
CA ILE A 87 -12.57 -0.96 4.63
C ILE A 87 -13.01 -2.33 5.14
N ASP A 88 -14.14 -2.85 4.67
CA ASP A 88 -14.69 -4.11 5.16
C ASP A 88 -13.76 -5.32 4.97
N PRO A 89 -13.12 -5.52 3.80
CA PRO A 89 -12.12 -6.56 3.61
C PRO A 89 -10.88 -6.39 4.50
N ILE A 90 -10.40 -5.16 4.66
CA ILE A 90 -9.25 -4.86 5.53
C ILE A 90 -9.60 -5.17 6.98
N ASP A 91 -10.74 -4.69 7.46
CA ASP A 91 -11.20 -4.90 8.84
C ASP A 91 -11.36 -6.38 9.16
N ARG A 92 -12.01 -7.12 8.27
CA ARG A 92 -12.20 -8.58 8.41
C ARG A 92 -10.87 -9.33 8.45
N TYR A 93 -9.90 -8.95 7.62
CA TYR A 93 -8.59 -9.58 7.60
C TYR A 93 -7.76 -9.24 8.84
N ALA A 94 -7.78 -7.98 9.25
CA ALA A 94 -7.02 -7.51 10.40
C ALA A 94 -7.58 -8.06 11.72
N GLY A 95 -8.90 -8.13 11.87
CA GLY A 95 -9.54 -8.50 13.14
C GLY A 95 -9.05 -7.60 14.27
N ASP A 96 -8.65 -8.20 15.39
CA ASP A 96 -8.13 -7.48 16.58
C ASP A 96 -6.63 -7.19 16.51
N ARG A 97 -5.99 -7.39 15.37
CA ARG A 97 -4.55 -7.13 15.20
C ARG A 97 -4.30 -5.64 14.95
N PRO A 98 -3.16 -5.10 15.43
CA PRO A 98 -2.68 -3.79 14.98
C PRO A 98 -2.53 -3.76 13.46
N LEU A 99 -2.94 -2.65 12.84
CA LEU A 99 -2.99 -2.48 11.39
C LEU A 99 -2.34 -1.17 10.96
N ALA A 100 -1.47 -1.22 9.97
CA ALA A 100 -1.03 -0.05 9.22
C ALA A 100 -1.55 -0.15 7.78
N TRP A 101 -2.32 0.83 7.33
CA TRP A 101 -2.85 0.89 5.97
C TRP A 101 -2.24 2.05 5.20
N VAL A 102 -1.58 1.72 4.09
CA VAL A 102 -0.89 2.67 3.22
C VAL A 102 -1.64 2.75 1.90
N ASP A 103 -2.18 3.91 1.55
CA ASP A 103 -2.96 4.10 0.33
C ASP A 103 -2.89 5.56 -0.15
N ASP A 104 -3.10 5.79 -1.44
CA ASP A 104 -3.14 7.13 -2.05
C ASP A 104 -4.57 7.69 -2.18
N CYS A 105 -5.57 6.90 -1.81
CA CYS A 105 -6.99 7.26 -1.88
C CYS A 105 -7.69 7.24 -0.50
N ILE A 106 -6.93 7.30 0.61
CA ILE A 106 -7.52 7.41 1.96
C ILE A 106 -8.39 8.67 2.00
N ASP A 107 -9.59 8.53 2.50
CA ASP A 107 -10.58 9.59 2.62
C ASP A 107 -11.14 9.67 4.06
N PRO A 108 -11.98 10.68 4.40
CA PRO A 108 -12.51 10.85 5.75
C PRO A 108 -13.25 9.62 6.30
N SER A 109 -13.88 8.81 5.44
CA SER A 109 -14.55 7.57 5.89
C SER A 109 -13.58 6.53 6.40
N CYS A 110 -12.36 6.47 5.82
CA CYS A 110 -11.28 5.62 6.29
C CYS A 110 -10.75 6.09 7.65
N GLU A 111 -10.65 7.41 7.84
CA GLU A 111 -10.23 8.01 9.12
C GLU A 111 -11.25 7.75 10.23
N ASP A 112 -12.54 7.95 9.94
CA ASP A 112 -13.63 7.66 10.88
C ASP A 112 -13.64 6.18 11.28
N TRP A 113 -13.49 5.28 10.31
CA TRP A 113 -13.41 3.85 10.59
C TRP A 113 -12.19 3.51 11.45
N ALA A 114 -11.01 4.02 11.13
CA ALA A 114 -9.79 3.77 11.89
C ALA A 114 -9.91 4.24 13.35
N ALA A 115 -10.56 5.40 13.56
CA ALA A 115 -10.80 5.94 14.89
C ALA A 115 -11.81 5.11 15.73
N MET A 116 -12.67 4.35 15.08
CA MET A 116 -13.64 3.47 15.76
C MET A 116 -13.06 2.08 16.08
N ARG A 117 -11.95 1.69 15.52
CA ARG A 117 -11.32 0.40 15.82
C ARG A 117 -10.76 0.40 17.24
N GLU A 118 -10.98 -0.71 17.95
CA GLU A 118 -10.36 -0.94 19.28
C GLU A 118 -8.85 -1.25 19.13
N ALA A 119 -8.49 -1.97 18.06
CA ALA A 119 -7.09 -2.29 17.76
C ALA A 119 -6.35 -1.08 17.19
N PRO A 120 -5.07 -0.88 17.58
CA PRO A 120 -4.25 0.21 17.05
C PRO A 120 -4.25 0.23 15.51
N THR A 121 -4.59 1.37 14.93
CA THR A 121 -4.69 1.52 13.48
C THR A 121 -3.96 2.78 13.03
N LEU A 122 -3.01 2.62 12.12
CA LEU A 122 -2.27 3.71 11.49
C LEU A 122 -2.64 3.84 10.02
N LEU A 123 -3.16 4.99 9.62
CA LEU A 123 -3.37 5.32 8.21
C LEU A 123 -2.18 6.14 7.69
N VAL A 124 -1.62 5.74 6.56
CA VAL A 124 -0.53 6.44 5.89
C VAL A 124 -0.97 6.82 4.49
N HIS A 125 -1.33 8.09 4.33
CA HIS A 125 -1.73 8.64 3.04
C HIS A 125 -0.49 8.92 2.19
N THR A 126 -0.41 8.34 0.99
CA THR A 126 0.65 8.61 0.03
C THR A 126 0.14 9.48 -1.13
N ASP A 127 1.04 10.21 -1.75
CA ASP A 127 0.74 10.93 -2.99
C ASP A 127 0.81 9.96 -4.18
N ALA A 128 -0.20 9.98 -5.06
CA ALA A 128 -0.27 9.10 -6.24
C ALA A 128 0.91 9.31 -7.21
N ALA A 129 1.47 10.52 -7.28
CA ALA A 129 2.59 10.86 -8.15
C ALA A 129 3.97 10.54 -7.52
N VAL A 130 4.02 10.31 -6.20
CA VAL A 130 5.26 10.09 -5.45
C VAL A 130 5.37 8.67 -4.89
N GLY A 131 4.25 8.11 -4.44
CA GLY A 131 4.18 6.79 -3.83
C GLY A 131 4.73 6.73 -2.40
N LEU A 132 5.15 5.54 -1.96
CA LEU A 132 5.71 5.30 -0.64
C LEU A 132 7.11 5.91 -0.54
N THR A 133 7.28 6.91 0.33
CA THR A 133 8.55 7.61 0.56
C THR A 133 9.32 7.05 1.76
N GLU A 134 10.58 7.49 1.93
CA GLU A 134 11.38 7.16 3.11
C GLU A 134 10.73 7.69 4.41
N ALA A 135 10.15 8.88 4.37
CA ALA A 135 9.44 9.45 5.52
C ALA A 135 8.27 8.57 5.97
N HIS A 136 7.52 8.00 5.02
CA HIS A 136 6.44 7.04 5.33
C HIS A 136 6.99 5.77 5.98
N VAL A 137 8.12 5.24 5.48
CA VAL A 137 8.76 4.05 6.07
C VAL A 137 9.21 4.32 7.50
N GLU A 138 9.86 5.45 7.76
CA GLU A 138 10.30 5.80 9.11
C GLU A 138 9.11 6.02 10.07
N ALA A 139 8.01 6.60 9.61
CA ALA A 139 6.78 6.73 10.41
C ALA A 139 6.22 5.35 10.79
N LEU A 140 6.12 4.43 9.83
CA LEU A 140 5.67 3.05 10.05
C LEU A 140 6.58 2.30 11.04
N LEU A 141 7.89 2.38 10.84
CA LEU A 141 8.85 1.72 11.74
C LEU A 141 8.85 2.32 13.14
N SER A 142 8.69 3.64 13.25
CA SER A 142 8.58 4.31 14.56
C SER A 142 7.32 3.87 15.31
N TRP A 143 6.20 3.73 14.61
CA TRP A 143 4.94 3.29 15.20
C TRP A 143 5.03 1.87 15.78
N VAL A 144 5.64 0.93 15.06
CA VAL A 144 5.89 -0.43 15.59
C VAL A 144 6.81 -0.38 16.81
N ARG A 145 7.91 0.37 16.74
CA ARG A 145 8.89 0.47 17.85
C ARG A 145 8.29 1.12 19.10
N ALA A 146 7.34 2.02 18.93
CA ALA A 146 6.60 2.63 20.02
C ALA A 146 5.48 1.73 20.59
N GLY A 147 5.36 0.49 20.15
CA GLY A 147 4.31 -0.44 20.60
C GLY A 147 2.92 -0.04 20.10
N TYR A 148 2.84 0.47 18.87
CA TYR A 148 1.58 0.87 18.19
C TYR A 148 0.89 2.08 18.84
N THR A 149 1.62 2.95 19.50
CA THR A 149 1.11 4.22 20.01
C THR A 149 1.49 5.38 19.08
N ALA A 150 0.54 6.31 18.84
CA ALA A 150 0.79 7.53 18.07
C ALA A 150 1.55 8.58 18.88
#